data_2b7a92899342ead8cd4470926906df45
#
_entry.id   2b7a92899342ead8cd4470926906df45
#
_cell.length_a   1.000
_cell.length_b   1.000
_cell.length_c   1.000
_cell.angle_alpha   90.00
_cell.angle_beta   90.00
_cell.angle_gamma   90.00
#
_symmetry.space_group_name_H-M   'P 1'
#
loop_
_entity.id
_entity.type
_entity.pdbx_description
1 polymer ?
#
loop_
_entity_poly.entity_id
_entity_poly.type
_entity_poly.pdbx_seq_one_letter_code
_entity_poly.pdbx_strand_id
1 'polypeptide(L)'
;MRSLKVIILCVLTTFSAHVAAQDIVVNPVVTVDLDRLVNETQIGQYLSFQMGERAQKLQKELDKIEAELSAEEEDLIKQREELELSEFRVLAKAFDEKAVRLRREQQAKIQALEEEGSKRRQDLLRSFVPVLSQVMRDRGASILLDRRSVVLDDRASVDITDVAIMIIDQNTTETRTLKDPETLSEPTDQE
;
A
#
# COMPACT_ATOMS: atom_id res chain seq x y z
N MET A 1 -8.24 -27.18 82.46
CA MET A 1 -8.75 -26.21 81.47
C MET A 1 -7.60 -25.49 80.75
N ARG A 2 -6.55 -26.23 80.36
CA ARG A 2 -5.37 -25.64 79.70
C ARG A 2 -5.08 -26.24 78.31
N SER A 3 -5.81 -27.28 77.89
CA SER A 3 -5.54 -28.03 76.67
C SER A 3 -6.43 -27.64 75.44
N LEU A 4 -7.45 -26.79 75.65
CA LEU A 4 -8.39 -26.45 74.63
C LEU A 4 -8.02 -25.16 73.81
N LYS A 5 -6.97 -24.43 74.23
CA LYS A 5 -6.56 -23.17 73.55
C LYS A 5 -5.47 -23.36 72.49
N VAL A 6 -4.86 -24.55 72.39
CA VAL A 6 -3.76 -24.81 71.43
C VAL A 6 -4.29 -25.34 70.09
N ILE A 7 -5.48 -25.88 70.04
CA ILE A 7 -6.03 -26.48 68.78
C ILE A 7 -6.62 -25.42 67.82
N ILE A 8 -6.94 -24.22 68.29
CA ILE A 8 -7.57 -23.17 67.43
C ILE A 8 -6.49 -22.38 66.63
N LEU A 9 -5.21 -22.49 66.97
CA LEU A 9 -4.14 -21.71 66.33
C LEU A 9 -3.49 -22.37 65.11
N CYS A 10 -3.83 -23.65 64.81
CA CYS A 10 -3.22 -24.39 63.69
C CYS A 10 -4.06 -24.48 62.40
N VAL A 11 -5.25 -23.88 62.32
CA VAL A 11 -6.10 -23.97 61.14
C VAL A 11 -6.05 -22.74 60.20
N LEU A 12 -5.22 -21.73 60.50
CA LEU A 12 -5.26 -20.45 59.79
C LEU A 12 -4.10 -20.24 58.78
N THR A 13 -3.37 -21.26 58.35
CA THR A 13 -2.16 -21.03 57.50
C THR A 13 -2.07 -21.83 56.21
N THR A 14 -3.16 -22.15 55.53
CA THR A 14 -3.03 -22.73 54.16
C THR A 14 -4.04 -22.18 53.19
N PHE A 15 -4.17 -20.86 53.07
CA PHE A 15 -4.72 -20.25 51.87
C PHE A 15 -3.55 -19.85 50.94
N SER A 16 -2.90 -20.85 50.37
CA SER A 16 -1.96 -20.65 49.28
C SER A 16 -2.78 -20.17 48.07
N ALA A 17 -2.81 -18.88 47.85
CA ALA A 17 -3.28 -18.33 46.60
C ALA A 17 -2.39 -18.88 45.47
N HIS A 18 -2.89 -19.84 44.74
CA HIS A 18 -2.35 -20.23 43.45
C HIS A 18 -2.62 -19.06 42.51
N VAL A 19 -1.68 -18.11 42.43
CA VAL A 19 -1.59 -17.21 41.30
C VAL A 19 -1.22 -18.10 40.12
N ALA A 20 -2.22 -18.47 39.33
CA ALA A 20 -1.98 -19.06 38.02
C ALA A 20 -1.19 -17.99 37.25
N ALA A 21 0.11 -18.16 37.14
CA ALA A 21 0.91 -17.48 36.17
C ALA A 21 0.31 -17.88 34.81
N GLN A 22 -0.43 -16.97 34.21
CA GLN A 22 -0.79 -17.11 32.80
C GLN A 22 0.55 -17.03 32.06
N ASP A 23 1.00 -18.17 31.54
CA ASP A 23 2.11 -18.20 30.58
C ASP A 23 1.72 -17.29 29.42
N ILE A 24 2.25 -16.08 29.42
CA ILE A 24 2.16 -15.20 28.27
C ILE A 24 2.95 -15.94 27.19
N VAL A 25 2.26 -16.54 26.26
CA VAL A 25 2.89 -17.13 25.07
C VAL A 25 3.52 -16.00 24.29
N VAL A 26 4.80 -15.74 24.57
CA VAL A 26 5.58 -14.75 23.84
C VAL A 26 6.01 -15.42 22.53
N ASN A 27 5.32 -15.13 21.46
CA ASN A 27 5.77 -15.51 20.13
C ASN A 27 6.90 -14.57 19.72
N PRO A 28 8.15 -15.05 19.65
CA PRO A 28 9.28 -14.20 19.27
C PRO A 28 9.24 -13.73 17.82
N VAL A 29 8.37 -14.36 17.02
CA VAL A 29 8.18 -14.08 15.59
C VAL A 29 6.74 -13.75 15.32
N VAL A 30 6.50 -12.69 14.59
CA VAL A 30 5.17 -12.34 14.03
C VAL A 30 5.28 -12.19 12.52
N THR A 31 4.14 -12.33 11.84
CA THR A 31 4.05 -12.19 10.39
C THR A 31 3.17 -11.02 10.01
N VAL A 32 3.41 -10.45 8.83
CA VAL A 32 2.58 -9.41 8.23
C VAL A 32 2.46 -9.64 6.74
N ASP A 33 1.28 -9.42 6.20
CA ASP A 33 1.03 -9.42 4.76
C ASP A 33 1.21 -8.00 4.20
N LEU A 34 2.37 -7.76 3.59
CA LEU A 34 2.71 -6.43 3.05
C LEU A 34 1.81 -6.02 1.88
N ASP A 35 1.29 -6.97 1.10
CA ASP A 35 0.36 -6.65 0.02
C ASP A 35 -1.00 -6.21 0.57
N ARG A 36 -1.49 -6.86 1.62
CA ARG A 36 -2.71 -6.43 2.31
C ARG A 36 -2.55 -5.05 2.93
N LEU A 37 -1.40 -4.75 3.57
CA LEU A 37 -1.15 -3.40 4.10
C LEU A 37 -1.29 -2.32 3.01
N VAL A 38 -0.73 -2.56 1.82
CA VAL A 38 -0.82 -1.59 0.72
C VAL A 38 -2.22 -1.53 0.12
N ASN A 39 -2.92 -2.67 -0.01
CA ASN A 39 -4.18 -2.70 -0.73
C ASN A 39 -5.40 -2.41 0.15
N GLU A 40 -5.32 -2.63 1.46
CA GLU A 40 -6.46 -2.52 2.38
C GLU A 40 -6.43 -1.24 3.23
N THR A 41 -5.24 -0.63 3.49
CA THR A 41 -5.20 0.67 4.19
C THR A 41 -5.77 1.80 3.33
N GLN A 42 -6.41 2.78 3.98
CA GLN A 42 -6.98 3.96 3.30
C GLN A 42 -5.94 4.71 2.46
N ILE A 43 -4.73 4.88 2.99
CA ILE A 43 -3.65 5.56 2.27
C ILE A 43 -3.14 4.74 1.08
N GLY A 44 -3.11 3.40 1.20
CA GLY A 44 -2.74 2.51 0.11
C GLY A 44 -3.76 2.51 -1.02
N GLN A 45 -5.06 2.46 -0.67
CA GLN A 45 -6.16 2.59 -1.63
C GLN A 45 -6.12 3.95 -2.36
N TYR A 46 -5.86 5.03 -1.63
CA TYR A 46 -5.71 6.35 -2.23
C TYR A 46 -4.52 6.42 -3.20
N LEU A 47 -3.38 5.84 -2.84
CA LEU A 47 -2.23 5.73 -3.73
C LEU A 47 -2.58 4.95 -5.01
N SER A 48 -3.24 3.80 -4.87
CA SER A 48 -3.68 2.95 -5.99
C SER A 48 -4.64 3.70 -6.91
N PHE A 49 -5.59 4.43 -6.35
CA PHE A 49 -6.50 5.29 -7.11
C PHE A 49 -5.74 6.37 -7.91
N GLN A 50 -4.81 7.09 -7.27
CA GLN A 50 -4.02 8.13 -7.96
C GLN A 50 -3.17 7.55 -9.10
N MET A 51 -2.56 6.38 -8.89
CA MET A 51 -1.77 5.71 -9.93
C MET A 51 -2.66 5.22 -11.08
N GLY A 52 -3.85 4.72 -10.77
CA GLY A 52 -4.86 4.35 -11.76
C GLY A 52 -5.30 5.53 -12.66
N GLU A 53 -5.58 6.69 -12.06
CA GLU A 53 -5.91 7.91 -12.79
C GLU A 53 -4.78 8.35 -13.74
N ARG A 54 -3.53 8.26 -13.27
CA ARG A 54 -2.37 8.59 -14.11
C ARG A 54 -2.18 7.59 -15.26
N ALA A 55 -2.37 6.31 -14.98
CA ALA A 55 -2.30 5.27 -16.01
C ALA A 55 -3.36 5.47 -17.09
N GLN A 56 -4.60 5.78 -16.70
CA GLN A 56 -5.68 6.08 -17.65
C GLN A 56 -5.39 7.33 -18.49
N LYS A 57 -4.84 8.38 -17.86
CA LYS A 57 -4.46 9.60 -18.58
C LYS A 57 -3.36 9.32 -19.60
N LEU A 58 -2.34 8.57 -19.21
CA LEU A 58 -1.25 8.16 -20.10
C LEU A 58 -1.82 7.31 -21.26
N GLN A 59 -2.68 6.34 -20.98
CA GLN A 59 -3.29 5.51 -22.02
C GLN A 59 -4.03 6.35 -23.06
N LYS A 60 -4.85 7.31 -22.64
CA LYS A 60 -5.55 8.23 -23.58
C LYS A 60 -4.58 9.06 -24.42
N GLU A 61 -3.44 9.45 -23.86
CA GLU A 61 -2.40 10.15 -24.61
C GLU A 61 -1.76 9.25 -25.66
N LEU A 62 -1.47 8.00 -25.29
CA LEU A 62 -0.91 6.99 -26.20
C LEU A 62 -1.87 6.70 -27.37
N ASP A 63 -3.14 6.46 -27.07
CA ASP A 63 -4.18 6.20 -28.06
C ASP A 63 -4.32 7.36 -29.05
N LYS A 64 -4.24 8.59 -28.55
CA LYS A 64 -4.29 9.79 -29.40
C LYS A 64 -3.08 9.87 -30.34
N ILE A 65 -1.88 9.62 -29.84
CA ILE A 65 -0.65 9.63 -30.65
C ILE A 65 -0.72 8.55 -31.74
N GLU A 66 -1.21 7.35 -31.38
CA GLU A 66 -1.39 6.26 -32.35
C GLU A 66 -2.39 6.63 -33.45
N ALA A 67 -3.53 7.22 -33.08
CA ALA A 67 -4.52 7.68 -34.05
C ALA A 67 -3.96 8.79 -34.98
N GLU A 68 -3.19 9.73 -34.44
CA GLU A 68 -2.53 10.79 -35.22
C GLU A 68 -1.50 10.22 -36.21
N LEU A 69 -0.69 9.24 -35.78
CA LEU A 69 0.28 8.58 -36.67
C LEU A 69 -0.43 7.76 -37.76
N SER A 70 -1.50 7.04 -37.42
CA SER A 70 -2.28 6.28 -38.41
C SER A 70 -2.92 7.18 -39.47
N ALA A 71 -3.49 8.31 -39.05
CA ALA A 71 -4.06 9.27 -39.98
C ALA A 71 -2.99 9.91 -40.91
N GLU A 72 -1.82 10.22 -40.39
CA GLU A 72 -0.70 10.76 -41.18
C GLU A 72 -0.14 9.73 -42.17
N GLU A 73 -0.07 8.44 -41.75
CA GLU A 73 0.33 7.34 -42.63
C GLU A 73 -0.66 7.16 -43.79
N GLU A 74 -1.97 7.16 -43.51
CA GLU A 74 -3.01 7.08 -44.53
C GLU A 74 -2.93 8.25 -45.53
N ASP A 75 -2.60 9.42 -45.04
CA ASP A 75 -2.47 10.61 -45.89
C ASP A 75 -1.21 10.55 -46.77
N LEU A 76 -0.12 10.06 -46.25
CA LEU A 76 1.10 9.76 -47.03
C LEU A 76 0.86 8.74 -48.13
N ILE A 77 0.07 7.70 -47.85
CA ILE A 77 -0.30 6.69 -48.86
C ILE A 77 -1.05 7.33 -50.04
N LYS A 78 -2.00 8.25 -49.78
CA LYS A 78 -2.72 8.97 -50.81
C LYS A 78 -1.79 9.91 -51.62
N GLN A 79 -0.91 10.64 -50.93
CA GLN A 79 0.04 11.57 -51.56
C GLN A 79 1.07 10.86 -52.45
N ARG A 80 1.35 9.56 -52.21
CA ARG A 80 2.24 8.77 -53.07
C ARG A 80 1.79 8.70 -54.51
N GLU A 81 0.51 8.75 -54.80
CA GLU A 81 -0.05 8.66 -56.16
C GLU A 81 0.09 10.02 -56.90
N GLU A 82 0.21 11.12 -56.14
CA GLU A 82 0.20 12.50 -56.67
C GLU A 82 1.57 13.13 -56.75
N LEU A 83 2.55 12.67 -55.92
CA LEU A 83 3.87 13.29 -55.76
C LEU A 83 4.94 12.60 -56.60
N GLU A 84 5.93 13.40 -57.03
CA GLU A 84 7.18 12.85 -57.57
C GLU A 84 7.93 12.00 -56.53
N LEU A 85 8.58 10.95 -57.01
CA LEU A 85 9.25 9.95 -56.14
C LEU A 85 10.28 10.58 -55.18
N SER A 86 10.95 11.64 -55.60
CA SER A 86 11.94 12.36 -54.79
C SER A 86 11.27 13.11 -53.64
N GLU A 87 10.15 13.75 -53.87
CA GLU A 87 9.37 14.46 -52.84
C GLU A 87 8.72 13.51 -51.84
N PHE A 88 8.09 12.45 -52.33
CA PHE A 88 7.52 11.42 -51.48
C PHE A 88 8.54 10.80 -50.52
N ARG A 89 9.78 10.51 -51.00
CA ARG A 89 10.84 9.97 -50.16
C ARG A 89 11.21 10.88 -48.99
N VAL A 90 11.19 12.19 -49.17
CA VAL A 90 11.49 13.15 -48.13
C VAL A 90 10.39 13.11 -47.05
N LEU A 91 9.10 13.08 -47.44
CA LEU A 91 7.98 12.99 -46.52
C LEU A 91 7.94 11.68 -45.77
N ALA A 92 8.09 10.56 -46.47
CA ALA A 92 8.15 9.26 -45.86
C ALA A 92 9.26 9.12 -44.81
N LYS A 93 10.46 9.63 -45.14
CA LYS A 93 11.58 9.65 -44.17
C LYS A 93 11.26 10.51 -42.95
N ALA A 94 10.65 11.68 -43.11
CA ALA A 94 10.27 12.56 -42.02
C ALA A 94 9.22 11.89 -41.11
N PHE A 95 8.25 11.18 -41.69
CA PHE A 95 7.26 10.40 -40.96
C PHE A 95 7.92 9.26 -40.16
N ASP A 96 8.80 8.46 -40.78
CA ASP A 96 9.50 7.39 -40.10
C ASP A 96 10.30 7.90 -38.90
N GLU A 97 11.03 9.01 -39.06
CA GLU A 97 11.79 9.65 -37.98
C GLU A 97 10.86 10.12 -36.85
N LYS A 98 9.71 10.71 -37.18
CA LYS A 98 8.67 11.14 -36.24
C LYS A 98 8.09 9.93 -35.49
N ALA A 99 7.71 8.89 -36.19
CA ALA A 99 7.13 7.69 -35.60
C ALA A 99 8.09 7.00 -34.62
N VAL A 100 9.38 6.86 -35.01
CA VAL A 100 10.41 6.29 -34.13
C VAL A 100 10.63 7.14 -32.90
N ARG A 101 10.66 8.46 -33.02
CA ARG A 101 10.80 9.36 -31.89
C ARG A 101 9.63 9.26 -30.93
N LEU A 102 8.39 9.35 -31.44
CA LEU A 102 7.19 9.25 -30.61
C LEU A 102 7.08 7.90 -29.88
N ARG A 103 7.38 6.79 -30.54
CA ARG A 103 7.40 5.47 -29.88
C ARG A 103 8.41 5.39 -28.74
N ARG A 104 9.58 6.00 -28.89
CA ARG A 104 10.58 6.08 -27.80
C ARG A 104 10.09 6.93 -26.64
N GLU A 105 9.46 8.06 -26.93
CA GLU A 105 8.90 8.96 -25.92
C GLU A 105 7.76 8.26 -25.16
N GLN A 106 6.89 7.54 -25.85
CA GLN A 106 5.83 6.74 -25.25
C GLN A 106 6.40 5.67 -24.30
N GLN A 107 7.37 4.90 -24.78
CA GLN A 107 8.03 3.87 -23.97
C GLN A 107 8.68 4.47 -22.72
N ALA A 108 9.35 5.61 -22.84
CA ALA A 108 9.94 6.29 -21.70
C ALA A 108 8.89 6.75 -20.67
N LYS A 109 7.71 7.24 -21.12
CA LYS A 109 6.60 7.63 -20.23
C LYS A 109 6.01 6.44 -19.48
N ILE A 110 5.83 5.31 -20.15
CA ILE A 110 5.35 4.07 -19.53
C ILE A 110 6.32 3.64 -18.42
N GLN A 111 7.60 3.56 -18.75
CA GLN A 111 8.63 3.18 -17.79
C GLN A 111 8.70 4.14 -16.60
N ALA A 112 8.65 5.44 -16.84
CA ALA A 112 8.65 6.44 -15.78
C ALA A 112 7.45 6.30 -14.84
N LEU A 113 6.27 5.97 -15.35
CA LEU A 113 5.07 5.72 -14.52
C LEU A 113 5.22 4.46 -13.67
N GLU A 114 5.78 3.38 -14.23
CA GLU A 114 6.05 2.13 -13.50
C GLU A 114 7.07 2.34 -12.38
N GLU A 115 8.16 3.06 -12.67
CA GLU A 115 9.19 3.41 -11.69
C GLU A 115 8.62 4.29 -10.57
N GLU A 116 7.79 5.29 -10.92
CA GLU A 116 7.10 6.13 -9.95
C GLU A 116 6.18 5.29 -9.06
N GLY A 117 5.39 4.39 -9.62
CA GLY A 117 4.49 3.49 -8.88
C GLY A 117 5.26 2.61 -7.90
N SER A 118 6.35 1.99 -8.38
CA SER A 118 7.23 1.16 -7.55
C SER A 118 7.85 1.95 -6.39
N LYS A 119 8.37 3.13 -6.67
CA LYS A 119 8.95 4.01 -5.65
C LYS A 119 7.91 4.43 -4.60
N ARG A 120 6.72 4.87 -5.03
CA ARG A 120 5.65 5.28 -4.12
C ARG A 120 5.20 4.12 -3.22
N ARG A 121 5.10 2.91 -3.77
CA ARG A 121 4.80 1.71 -2.98
C ARG A 121 5.88 1.44 -1.93
N GLN A 122 7.16 1.54 -2.28
CA GLN A 122 8.26 1.37 -1.34
C GLN A 122 8.25 2.43 -0.23
N ASP A 123 8.01 3.70 -0.59
CA ASP A 123 7.93 4.81 0.35
C ASP A 123 6.76 4.62 1.31
N LEU A 124 5.61 4.15 0.80
CA LEU A 124 4.45 3.81 1.61
C LEU A 124 4.77 2.69 2.62
N LEU A 125 5.35 1.58 2.18
CA LEU A 125 5.75 0.48 3.07
C LEU A 125 6.76 0.95 4.11
N ARG A 126 7.70 1.82 3.74
CA ARG A 126 8.66 2.41 4.68
C ARG A 126 7.97 3.27 5.74
N SER A 127 6.90 3.99 5.36
CA SER A 127 6.12 4.79 6.31
C SER A 127 5.37 3.95 7.34
N PHE A 128 5.10 2.68 7.08
CA PHE A 128 4.45 1.76 8.01
C PHE A 128 5.40 1.17 9.07
N VAL A 129 6.71 1.23 8.85
CA VAL A 129 7.72 0.63 9.75
C VAL A 129 7.56 1.06 11.21
N PRO A 130 7.30 2.33 11.56
CA PRO A 130 7.11 2.72 12.95
C PRO A 130 5.92 2.02 13.61
N VAL A 131 4.77 1.92 12.91
CA VAL A 131 3.57 1.24 13.38
C VAL A 131 3.83 -0.26 13.54
N LEU A 132 4.42 -0.88 12.52
CA LEU A 132 4.76 -2.32 12.56
C LEU A 132 5.71 -2.63 13.72
N SER A 133 6.70 -1.77 13.95
CA SER A 133 7.63 -1.91 15.08
C SER A 133 6.93 -1.79 16.42
N GLN A 134 5.93 -0.92 16.54
CA GLN A 134 5.15 -0.79 17.77
C GLN A 134 4.31 -2.04 18.01
N VAL A 135 3.52 -2.47 17.02
CA VAL A 135 2.67 -3.67 17.11
C VAL A 135 3.50 -4.92 17.43
N MET A 136 4.67 -5.05 16.80
CA MET A 136 5.60 -6.13 17.07
C MET A 136 6.03 -6.15 18.56
N ARG A 137 6.42 -4.99 19.11
CA ARG A 137 6.81 -4.88 20.53
C ARG A 137 5.66 -5.19 21.47
N ASP A 138 4.47 -4.70 21.17
CA ASP A 138 3.26 -4.92 21.99
C ASP A 138 2.87 -6.40 22.04
N ARG A 139 3.24 -7.17 21.00
CA ARG A 139 3.10 -8.63 20.96
C ARG A 139 4.28 -9.37 21.58
N GLY A 140 5.29 -8.67 22.12
CA GLY A 140 6.50 -9.27 22.68
C GLY A 140 7.39 -9.95 21.65
N ALA A 141 7.19 -9.66 20.36
CA ALA A 141 7.96 -10.24 19.28
C ALA A 141 9.25 -9.46 19.01
N SER A 142 10.26 -10.17 18.56
CA SER A 142 11.57 -9.63 18.19
C SER A 142 11.83 -9.68 16.68
N ILE A 143 11.04 -10.46 15.95
CA ILE A 143 11.19 -10.68 14.50
C ILE A 143 9.84 -10.48 13.83
N LEU A 144 9.85 -9.72 12.73
CA LEU A 144 8.71 -9.55 11.81
C LEU A 144 9.09 -10.14 10.46
N LEU A 145 8.28 -11.03 9.94
CA LEU A 145 8.48 -11.67 8.64
C LEU A 145 7.36 -11.27 7.67
N ASP A 146 7.72 -11.09 6.41
CA ASP A 146 6.70 -11.08 5.35
C ASP A 146 6.06 -12.47 5.26
N ARG A 147 4.75 -12.51 5.36
CA ARG A 147 3.97 -13.74 5.33
C ARG A 147 4.24 -14.59 4.09
N ARG A 148 4.51 -13.97 2.94
CA ARG A 148 4.86 -14.69 1.71
C ARG A 148 6.15 -15.52 1.81
N SER A 149 7.01 -15.20 2.77
CA SER A 149 8.24 -15.93 3.06
C SER A 149 8.03 -17.10 4.03
N VAL A 150 6.82 -17.27 4.57
CA VAL A 150 6.49 -18.30 5.55
C VAL A 150 5.69 -19.41 4.88
N VAL A 151 6.18 -20.66 4.99
CA VAL A 151 5.55 -21.82 4.37
C VAL A 151 4.33 -22.30 5.18
N LEU A 152 4.43 -22.24 6.51
CA LEU A 152 3.37 -22.66 7.43
C LEU A 152 3.42 -21.81 8.71
N ASP A 153 2.30 -21.25 9.10
CA ASP A 153 2.14 -20.51 10.35
C ASP A 153 0.78 -20.81 11.01
N ASP A 154 0.68 -20.53 12.32
CA ASP A 154 -0.59 -20.41 13.01
C ASP A 154 -1.05 -18.95 12.96
N ARG A 155 -1.82 -18.61 11.92
CA ARG A 155 -2.31 -17.25 11.66
C ARG A 155 -2.92 -16.57 12.88
N ALA A 156 -3.71 -17.31 13.63
CA ALA A 156 -4.45 -16.75 14.76
C ALA A 156 -3.51 -16.16 15.82
N SER A 157 -2.30 -16.71 15.93
CA SER A 157 -1.35 -16.33 16.98
C SER A 157 -0.24 -15.38 16.52
N VAL A 158 0.15 -15.44 15.24
CA VAL A 158 1.34 -14.73 14.77
C VAL A 158 1.09 -13.60 13.76
N ASP A 159 -0.05 -13.60 13.05
CA ASP A 159 -0.37 -12.58 12.05
C ASP A 159 -0.82 -11.27 12.72
N ILE A 160 -0.10 -10.18 12.43
CA ILE A 160 -0.41 -8.84 12.96
C ILE A 160 -1.04 -7.92 11.90
N THR A 161 -1.36 -8.43 10.71
CA THR A 161 -1.78 -7.60 9.56
C THR A 161 -3.02 -6.78 9.87
N ASP A 162 -4.08 -7.39 10.42
CA ASP A 162 -5.33 -6.68 10.70
C ASP A 162 -5.16 -5.57 11.73
N VAL A 163 -4.38 -5.84 12.79
CA VAL A 163 -4.07 -4.85 13.83
C VAL A 163 -3.25 -3.70 13.24
N ALA A 164 -2.28 -4.01 12.39
CA ALA A 164 -1.46 -2.99 11.73
C ALA A 164 -2.29 -2.10 10.81
N ILE A 165 -3.19 -2.67 9.97
CA ILE A 165 -4.11 -1.93 9.12
C ILE A 165 -4.95 -0.96 9.96
N MET A 166 -5.58 -1.46 11.03
CA MET A 166 -6.41 -0.64 11.91
C MET A 166 -5.65 0.57 12.48
N ILE A 167 -4.43 0.36 12.98
CA ILE A 167 -3.63 1.42 13.60
C ILE A 167 -3.13 2.42 12.53
N ILE A 168 -2.72 1.94 11.35
CA ILE A 168 -2.30 2.80 10.25
C ILE A 168 -3.46 3.73 9.83
N ASP A 169 -4.67 3.18 9.70
CA ASP A 169 -5.85 3.95 9.29
C ASP A 169 -6.28 4.96 10.36
N GLN A 170 -6.21 4.60 11.65
CA GLN A 170 -6.45 5.55 12.75
C GLN A 170 -5.47 6.72 12.70
N ASN A 171 -4.17 6.44 12.59
CA ASN A 171 -3.14 7.48 12.51
C ASN A 171 -3.31 8.38 11.27
N THR A 172 -3.75 7.81 10.14
CA THR A 172 -4.01 8.55 8.91
C THR A 172 -5.19 9.50 9.08
N THR A 173 -6.24 9.05 9.73
CA THR A 173 -7.45 9.86 10.02
C THR A 173 -7.13 10.99 10.96
N GLU A 174 -6.40 10.75 12.06
CA GLU A 174 -6.00 11.77 13.02
C GLU A 174 -5.13 12.85 12.37
N THR A 175 -4.15 12.45 11.54
CA THR A 175 -3.29 13.39 10.83
C THR A 175 -4.08 14.25 9.84
N ARG A 176 -5.09 13.68 9.17
CA ARG A 176 -5.97 14.40 8.25
C ARG A 176 -6.84 15.39 8.99
N THR A 177 -7.44 14.99 10.11
CA THR A 177 -8.29 15.86 10.95
C THR A 177 -7.52 17.04 11.52
N LEU A 178 -6.26 16.85 11.92
CA LEU A 178 -5.38 17.91 12.42
C LEU A 178 -4.94 18.89 11.33
N LYS A 179 -4.88 18.44 10.07
CA LYS A 179 -4.44 19.27 8.94
C LYS A 179 -5.59 20.07 8.30
N ASP A 180 -6.82 19.58 8.39
CA ASP A 180 -8.02 20.23 7.87
C ASP A 180 -9.10 20.32 8.97
N PRO A 181 -8.95 21.23 9.97
CA PRO A 181 -9.94 21.39 11.05
C PRO A 181 -11.26 22.01 10.58
N GLU A 182 -11.33 22.50 9.35
CA GLU A 182 -12.50 23.22 8.81
C GLU A 182 -13.63 22.32 8.28
N THR A 183 -13.42 21.02 8.13
CA THR A 183 -14.44 20.11 7.58
C THR A 183 -15.40 19.53 8.62
N LEU A 184 -15.30 19.90 9.89
CA LEU A 184 -16.17 19.43 10.99
C LEU A 184 -17.21 20.45 11.48
N SER A 185 -17.31 21.61 10.84
CA SER A 185 -18.35 22.60 11.16
C SER A 185 -19.40 22.70 10.04
N GLU A 186 -20.18 21.64 9.82
CA GLU A 186 -21.51 21.84 9.25
C GLU A 186 -22.43 22.33 10.38
N PRO A 187 -23.05 23.52 10.25
CA PRO A 187 -24.05 23.93 11.19
C PRO A 187 -25.30 23.07 11.02
N THR A 188 -25.68 22.40 12.09
CA THR A 188 -27.00 21.81 12.21
C THR A 188 -28.01 22.98 12.23
N ASP A 189 -28.54 23.31 11.06
CA ASP A 189 -29.72 24.14 10.98
C ASP A 189 -30.93 23.34 11.47
N GLN A 190 -31.30 23.60 12.71
CA GLN A 190 -32.63 23.30 13.21
C GLN A 190 -33.55 24.45 12.80
N GLU A 191 -34.53 24.15 11.98
CA GLU A 191 -35.88 24.74 12.04
C GLU A 191 -36.92 23.73 11.56
#